data_bc29e11850d1415efeb924a809662ef0
#
_entry.id   bc29e11850d1415efeb924a809662ef0
#
_cell.length_a   1.000
_cell.length_b   1.000
_cell.length_c   1.000
_cell.angle_alpha   90.00
_cell.angle_beta   90.00
_cell.angle_gamma   90.00
#
_symmetry.space_group_name_H-M   'P 1'
#
loop_
_entity.id
_entity.type
_entity.pdbx_description
1 polymer ?
#
loop_
_entity_poly.entity_id
_entity_poly.type
_entity_poly.pdbx_seq_one_letter_code
_entity_poly.pdbx_strand_id
1 'polypeptide(L)'
;WKPAPLRGAQEMAAGLEVFDRYLAHIVAQPGIEVVTGRQVLNLLPDQAADRLFTFTELADLLTFTDGAIEHRFVDAQTTLAPSEIFSLVVEALLQILMTVAEDGADVPLDLTQIQMAVEEDTPLGPVRRQESAIEAGTAIDMDLFLEGAVDARQYLQHHDRMPDAVWLGSQPLSPADFLATAADLLRKLNSASQSRPVSLPTSILISRGQLASERHIREDVWGWVIFPKGFDAPHLLELARLQTWTLKPAILLS
;
A
#
# COMPACT_ATOMS: atom_id res chain seq x y z
N TRP A 1 6.59 5.10 30.24
CA TRP A 1 5.31 5.81 30.31
C TRP A 1 5.16 6.48 31.67
N LYS A 2 5.06 7.80 31.71
CA LYS A 2 4.68 8.52 32.91
C LYS A 2 3.18 8.80 32.84
N PRO A 3 2.38 8.38 33.83
CA PRO A 3 0.98 8.70 33.84
C PRO A 3 0.81 10.23 33.81
N ALA A 4 -0.13 10.72 33.01
CA ALA A 4 -0.47 12.12 33.00
C ALA A 4 -0.99 12.55 34.40
N PRO A 5 -0.64 13.74 34.89
CA PRO A 5 -1.17 14.22 36.15
C PRO A 5 -2.70 14.28 36.06
N LEU A 6 -3.38 13.71 37.07
CA LEU A 6 -4.84 13.77 37.12
C LEU A 6 -5.23 15.22 37.41
N ARG A 7 -6.15 15.73 36.59
CA ARG A 7 -6.78 17.05 36.85
C ARG A 7 -7.76 16.96 38.00
N GLY A 8 -7.85 18.03 38.80
CA GLY A 8 -8.84 18.13 39.84
C GLY A 8 -10.28 18.20 39.31
N ALA A 9 -11.27 17.84 40.11
CA ALA A 9 -12.67 17.82 39.67
C ALA A 9 -13.15 19.18 39.12
N GLN A 10 -12.69 20.29 39.69
CA GLN A 10 -13.04 21.63 39.24
C GLN A 10 -12.42 21.98 37.89
N GLU A 11 -11.16 21.57 37.63
CA GLU A 11 -10.51 21.73 36.31
C GLU A 11 -11.16 20.87 35.26
N MET A 12 -11.57 19.65 35.62
CA MET A 12 -12.33 18.78 34.73
C MET A 12 -13.68 19.38 34.33
N ALA A 13 -14.42 19.89 35.29
CA ALA A 13 -15.71 20.54 35.04
C ALA A 13 -15.56 21.76 34.10
N ALA A 14 -14.58 22.62 34.38
CA ALA A 14 -14.28 23.77 33.53
C ALA A 14 -13.85 23.35 32.13
N GLY A 15 -13.03 22.28 31.99
CA GLY A 15 -12.63 21.72 30.70
C GLY A 15 -13.82 21.18 29.91
N LEU A 16 -14.74 20.47 30.55
CA LEU A 16 -15.95 19.96 29.91
C LEU A 16 -16.86 21.09 29.42
N GLU A 17 -17.04 22.16 30.21
CA GLU A 17 -17.82 23.33 29.81
C GLU A 17 -17.24 24.02 28.57
N VAL A 18 -15.90 24.13 28.48
CA VAL A 18 -15.24 24.66 27.28
C VAL A 18 -15.45 23.73 26.06
N PHE A 19 -15.37 22.43 26.29
CA PHE A 19 -15.58 21.43 25.24
C PHE A 19 -17.02 21.45 24.72
N ASP A 20 -18.01 21.53 25.59
CA ASP A 20 -19.43 21.63 25.21
C ASP A 20 -19.69 22.89 24.37
N ARG A 21 -19.12 24.03 24.75
CA ARG A 21 -19.23 25.27 23.96
C ARG A 21 -18.58 25.14 22.60
N TYR A 22 -17.44 24.44 22.52
CA TYR A 22 -16.74 24.17 21.26
C TYR A 22 -17.58 23.28 20.34
N LEU A 23 -18.15 22.19 20.87
CA LEU A 23 -19.05 21.32 20.11
C LEU A 23 -20.31 22.05 19.63
N ALA A 24 -20.94 22.83 20.52
CA ALA A 24 -22.10 23.63 20.16
C ALA A 24 -21.78 24.63 19.02
N HIS A 25 -20.59 25.23 19.06
CA HIS A 25 -20.14 26.12 18.00
C HIS A 25 -19.98 25.38 16.66
N ILE A 26 -19.36 24.20 16.66
CA ILE A 26 -19.18 23.38 15.42
C ILE A 26 -20.55 23.01 14.82
N VAL A 27 -21.46 22.48 15.66
CA VAL A 27 -22.78 22.01 15.21
C VAL A 27 -23.64 23.16 14.68
N ALA A 28 -23.42 24.38 15.18
CA ALA A 28 -24.16 25.57 14.75
C ALA A 28 -23.63 26.15 13.39
N GLN A 29 -22.50 25.67 12.88
CA GLN A 29 -21.99 26.19 11.60
C GLN A 29 -22.82 25.66 10.42
N PRO A 30 -23.27 26.53 9.51
CA PRO A 30 -23.98 26.09 8.31
C PRO A 30 -23.06 25.25 7.41
N GLY A 31 -23.57 24.16 6.88
CA GLY A 31 -22.82 23.26 5.98
C GLY A 31 -21.87 22.28 6.67
N ILE A 32 -21.88 22.24 8.02
CA ILE A 32 -21.17 21.19 8.77
C ILE A 32 -22.18 20.13 9.22
N GLU A 33 -21.92 18.90 8.85
CA GLU A 33 -22.61 17.72 9.35
C GLU A 33 -21.68 16.95 10.30
N VAL A 34 -22.18 16.65 11.50
CA VAL A 34 -21.45 15.85 12.49
C VAL A 34 -21.89 14.39 12.32
N VAL A 35 -20.96 13.56 11.93
CA VAL A 35 -21.22 12.15 11.65
C VAL A 35 -20.34 11.24 12.50
N THR A 36 -20.79 10.01 12.72
CA THR A 36 -19.96 8.97 13.34
C THR A 36 -18.94 8.41 12.35
N GLY A 37 -17.85 7.80 12.85
CA GLY A 37 -16.86 7.12 11.99
C GLY A 37 -17.49 6.08 11.04
N ARG A 38 -18.55 5.38 11.49
CA ARG A 38 -19.30 4.45 10.63
C ARG A 38 -20.04 5.15 9.49
N GLN A 39 -20.63 6.30 9.75
CA GLN A 39 -21.33 7.09 8.72
C GLN A 39 -20.35 7.67 7.69
N VAL A 40 -19.10 7.97 8.09
CA VAL A 40 -18.05 8.41 7.15
C VAL A 40 -17.82 7.38 6.06
N LEU A 41 -17.81 6.09 6.37
CA LEU A 41 -17.63 5.02 5.38
C LEU A 41 -18.77 5.01 4.34
N ASN A 42 -19.99 5.35 4.73
CA ASN A 42 -21.11 5.44 3.79
C ASN A 42 -21.05 6.72 2.92
N LEU A 43 -20.46 7.79 3.44
CA LEU A 43 -20.30 9.05 2.70
C LEU A 43 -19.11 9.02 1.73
N LEU A 44 -18.13 8.21 2.03
CA LEU A 44 -16.88 8.08 1.28
C LEU A 44 -16.64 6.59 0.93
N PRO A 45 -17.53 5.97 0.11
CA PRO A 45 -17.35 4.58 -0.27
C PRO A 45 -16.08 4.41 -1.10
N ASP A 46 -15.42 3.27 -0.93
CA ASP A 46 -14.25 2.94 -1.75
C ASP A 46 -14.71 2.55 -3.16
N GLN A 47 -14.35 3.36 -4.14
CA GLN A 47 -14.69 3.15 -5.54
C GLN A 47 -13.73 2.19 -6.25
N ALA A 48 -12.66 1.75 -5.56
CA ALA A 48 -11.71 0.78 -6.11
C ALA A 48 -12.17 -0.67 -5.92
N ALA A 49 -13.02 -0.94 -4.91
CA ALA A 49 -13.51 -2.27 -4.61
C ALA A 49 -14.20 -2.89 -5.86
N ASP A 50 -13.90 -4.16 -6.12
CA ASP A 50 -14.41 -4.95 -7.26
C ASP A 50 -14.09 -4.39 -8.66
N ARG A 51 -13.32 -3.31 -8.74
CA ARG A 51 -12.90 -2.76 -10.03
C ARG A 51 -11.91 -3.70 -10.71
N LEU A 52 -12.19 -4.00 -11.99
CA LEU A 52 -11.27 -4.75 -12.84
C LEU A 52 -10.27 -3.81 -13.52
N PHE A 53 -9.02 -4.23 -13.55
CA PHE A 53 -7.92 -3.57 -14.22
C PHE A 53 -7.36 -4.47 -15.31
N THR A 54 -7.12 -3.92 -16.48
CA THR A 54 -6.33 -4.56 -17.52
C THR A 54 -4.84 -4.48 -17.18
N PHE A 55 -4.04 -5.34 -17.80
CA PHE A 55 -2.59 -5.31 -17.65
C PHE A 55 -1.99 -3.92 -17.99
N THR A 56 -2.47 -3.29 -19.06
CA THR A 56 -2.00 -1.96 -19.49
C THR A 56 -2.35 -0.89 -18.47
N GLU A 57 -3.59 -0.85 -17.97
CA GLU A 57 -3.98 0.11 -16.92
C GLU A 57 -3.12 -0.05 -15.66
N LEU A 58 -2.87 -1.28 -15.22
CA LEU A 58 -1.97 -1.50 -14.10
C LEU A 58 -0.55 -1.01 -14.40
N ALA A 59 0.02 -1.37 -15.56
CA ALA A 59 1.38 -0.98 -15.92
C ALA A 59 1.56 0.55 -15.98
N ASP A 60 0.54 1.28 -16.43
CA ASP A 60 0.53 2.75 -16.46
C ASP A 60 0.50 3.36 -15.05
N LEU A 61 -0.21 2.73 -14.11
CA LEU A 61 -0.24 3.14 -12.70
C LEU A 61 1.09 2.92 -11.97
N LEU A 62 1.93 1.99 -12.45
CA LEU A 62 3.20 1.61 -11.80
C LEU A 62 4.38 2.57 -12.08
N THR A 63 4.12 3.79 -12.52
CA THR A 63 5.16 4.80 -12.77
C THR A 63 5.63 5.45 -11.47
N PHE A 64 6.50 4.77 -10.71
CA PHE A 64 7.08 5.32 -9.49
C PHE A 64 8.29 6.21 -9.80
N THR A 65 8.22 7.48 -9.43
CA THR A 65 9.35 8.40 -9.58
C THR A 65 10.40 8.08 -8.51
N ASP A 66 11.63 7.81 -8.93
CA ASP A 66 12.76 7.49 -8.04
C ASP A 66 12.45 6.36 -7.03
N GLY A 67 11.62 5.39 -7.40
CA GLY A 67 11.21 4.29 -6.53
C GLY A 67 10.25 4.69 -5.41
N ALA A 68 9.72 5.91 -5.42
CA ALA A 68 8.78 6.39 -4.41
C ALA A 68 7.38 5.81 -4.66
N ILE A 69 7.02 4.82 -3.85
CA ILE A 69 5.70 4.17 -3.86
C ILE A 69 4.71 5.05 -3.10
N GLU A 70 3.60 5.38 -3.73
CA GLU A 70 2.53 6.19 -3.16
C GLU A 70 1.17 5.73 -3.70
N HIS A 71 0.08 6.24 -3.12
CA HIS A 71 -1.25 6.04 -3.68
C HIS A 71 -1.33 6.52 -5.14
N ARG A 72 -2.24 5.95 -5.90
CA ARG A 72 -2.46 6.31 -7.31
C ARG A 72 -3.90 6.73 -7.56
N PHE A 73 -4.06 7.83 -8.26
CA PHE A 73 -5.35 8.19 -8.84
C PHE A 73 -5.54 7.39 -10.12
N VAL A 74 -6.59 6.60 -10.17
CA VAL A 74 -7.00 5.89 -11.38
C VAL A 74 -7.82 6.83 -12.27
N ASP A 75 -8.73 7.55 -11.64
CA ASP A 75 -9.56 8.58 -12.26
C ASP A 75 -9.99 9.61 -11.19
N ALA A 76 -10.99 10.45 -11.53
CA ALA A 76 -11.48 11.49 -10.62
C ALA A 76 -12.23 10.94 -9.38
N GLN A 77 -12.60 9.67 -9.38
CA GLN A 77 -13.42 9.05 -8.33
C GLN A 77 -12.75 7.86 -7.64
N THR A 78 -11.64 7.37 -8.19
CA THR A 78 -10.99 6.14 -7.74
C THR A 78 -9.52 6.38 -7.42
N THR A 79 -9.12 5.98 -6.23
CA THR A 79 -7.71 5.95 -5.80
C THR A 79 -7.33 4.55 -5.32
N LEU A 80 -6.08 4.19 -5.52
CA LEU A 80 -5.49 2.94 -5.01
C LEU A 80 -4.47 3.25 -3.92
N ALA A 81 -4.56 2.53 -2.81
CA ALA A 81 -3.52 2.51 -1.79
C ALA A 81 -2.32 1.67 -2.25
N PRO A 82 -1.11 1.89 -1.71
CA PRO A 82 0.05 1.06 -2.02
C PRO A 82 -0.17 -0.44 -1.81
N SER A 83 -0.93 -0.86 -0.80
CA SER A 83 -1.25 -2.26 -0.54
C SER A 83 -2.19 -2.87 -1.59
N GLU A 84 -3.14 -2.09 -2.12
CA GLU A 84 -3.99 -2.52 -3.23
C GLU A 84 -3.17 -2.67 -4.51
N ILE A 85 -2.26 -1.73 -4.78
CA ILE A 85 -1.33 -1.82 -5.91
C ILE A 85 -0.44 -3.07 -5.77
N PHE A 86 0.05 -3.36 -4.55
CA PHE A 86 0.81 -4.58 -4.29
C PHE A 86 0.00 -5.84 -4.62
N SER A 87 -1.26 -5.91 -4.17
CA SER A 87 -2.16 -7.05 -4.45
C SER A 87 -2.39 -7.23 -5.95
N LEU A 88 -2.69 -6.15 -6.68
CA LEU A 88 -2.87 -6.19 -8.14
C LEU A 88 -1.61 -6.65 -8.88
N VAL A 89 -0.44 -6.20 -8.45
CA VAL A 89 0.85 -6.60 -9.04
C VAL A 89 1.13 -8.07 -8.79
N VAL A 90 0.89 -8.57 -7.59
CA VAL A 90 1.04 -9.99 -7.26
C VAL A 90 0.10 -10.83 -8.13
N GLU A 91 -1.15 -10.42 -8.28
CA GLU A 91 -2.13 -11.12 -9.12
C GLU A 91 -1.71 -11.14 -10.59
N ALA A 92 -1.21 -10.02 -11.13
CA ALA A 92 -0.70 -9.96 -12.50
C ALA A 92 0.48 -10.92 -12.73
N LEU A 93 1.41 -11.01 -11.78
CA LEU A 93 2.55 -11.94 -11.85
C LEU A 93 2.08 -13.40 -11.85
N LEU A 94 1.07 -13.73 -11.05
CA LEU A 94 0.50 -15.09 -11.03
C LEU A 94 -0.16 -15.46 -12.34
N GLN A 95 -0.94 -14.57 -12.95
CA GLN A 95 -1.57 -14.82 -14.23
C GLN A 95 -0.53 -14.99 -15.33
N ILE A 96 0.57 -14.22 -15.32
CA ILE A 96 1.72 -14.44 -16.21
C ILE A 96 2.32 -15.84 -15.99
N LEU A 97 2.55 -16.23 -14.72
CA LEU A 97 3.10 -17.55 -14.40
C LEU A 97 2.18 -18.67 -14.90
N MET A 98 0.87 -18.54 -14.73
CA MET A 98 -0.10 -19.53 -15.22
C MET A 98 -0.07 -19.64 -16.74
N THR A 99 -0.03 -18.51 -17.45
CA THR A 99 0.08 -18.48 -18.92
C THR A 99 1.36 -19.19 -19.39
N VAL A 100 2.50 -18.91 -18.75
CA VAL A 100 3.77 -19.58 -19.10
C VAL A 100 3.73 -21.09 -18.80
N ALA A 101 3.07 -21.49 -17.70
CA ALA A 101 2.93 -22.90 -17.35
C ALA A 101 2.03 -23.67 -18.31
N GLU A 102 1.00 -23.03 -18.87
CA GLU A 102 0.05 -23.62 -19.81
C GLU A 102 0.62 -23.68 -21.24
N ASP A 103 1.19 -22.57 -21.72
CA ASP A 103 1.59 -22.40 -23.11
C ASP A 103 3.08 -22.73 -23.35
N GLY A 104 3.90 -22.71 -22.30
CA GLY A 104 5.35 -22.85 -22.36
C GLY A 104 6.10 -21.53 -22.40
N ALA A 105 7.32 -21.52 -21.86
CA ALA A 105 8.15 -20.31 -21.73
C ALA A 105 8.56 -19.68 -23.08
N ASP A 106 8.56 -20.46 -24.14
CA ASP A 106 8.93 -20.00 -25.50
C ASP A 106 7.76 -19.37 -26.28
N VAL A 107 6.52 -19.48 -25.73
CA VAL A 107 5.33 -18.90 -26.34
C VAL A 107 5.21 -17.43 -25.94
N PRO A 108 4.92 -16.52 -26.90
CA PRO A 108 4.71 -15.12 -26.55
C PRO A 108 3.50 -14.93 -25.64
N LEU A 109 3.66 -14.09 -24.61
CA LEU A 109 2.60 -13.74 -23.66
C LEU A 109 1.52 -12.88 -24.33
N ASP A 110 0.27 -13.28 -24.19
CA ASP A 110 -0.89 -12.44 -24.51
C ASP A 110 -1.32 -11.66 -23.26
N LEU A 111 -0.71 -10.50 -23.06
CA LEU A 111 -1.00 -9.63 -21.91
C LEU A 111 -2.41 -9.04 -21.93
N THR A 112 -3.14 -9.14 -23.05
CA THR A 112 -4.51 -8.60 -23.14
C THR A 112 -5.54 -9.44 -22.38
N GLN A 113 -5.21 -10.70 -22.09
CA GLN A 113 -6.06 -11.62 -21.32
C GLN A 113 -5.90 -11.43 -19.80
N ILE A 114 -4.87 -10.71 -19.37
CA ILE A 114 -4.59 -10.50 -17.94
C ILE A 114 -5.49 -9.42 -17.40
N GLN A 115 -6.32 -9.79 -16.42
CA GLN A 115 -7.20 -8.88 -15.71
C GLN A 115 -7.12 -9.14 -14.20
N MET A 116 -7.03 -8.09 -13.42
CA MET A 116 -6.93 -8.12 -11.96
C MET A 116 -8.09 -7.35 -11.34
N ALA A 117 -8.57 -7.80 -10.19
CA ALA A 117 -9.58 -7.10 -9.40
C ALA A 117 -8.99 -6.57 -8.10
N VAL A 118 -9.44 -5.39 -7.68
CA VAL A 118 -9.25 -4.96 -6.29
C VAL A 118 -10.24 -5.72 -5.42
N GLU A 119 -9.76 -6.34 -4.35
CA GLU A 119 -10.60 -7.03 -3.38
C GLU A 119 -11.49 -6.02 -2.62
N GLU A 120 -12.63 -6.46 -2.10
CA GLU A 120 -13.56 -5.61 -1.34
C GLU A 120 -12.88 -4.94 -0.15
N ASP A 121 -12.02 -5.69 0.54
CA ASP A 121 -11.25 -5.19 1.68
C ASP A 121 -9.82 -4.84 1.27
N THR A 122 -9.39 -3.60 1.53
CA THR A 122 -8.00 -3.17 1.32
C THR A 122 -7.07 -3.97 2.22
N PRO A 123 -6.07 -4.69 1.68
CA PRO A 123 -5.12 -5.43 2.50
C PRO A 123 -4.38 -4.51 3.47
N LEU A 124 -4.28 -4.91 4.72
CA LEU A 124 -3.48 -4.20 5.72
C LEU A 124 -1.98 -4.22 5.33
N GLY A 125 -1.24 -3.24 5.78
CA GLY A 125 0.22 -3.23 5.66
C GLY A 125 0.88 -4.36 6.46
N PRO A 126 2.19 -4.58 6.26
CA PRO A 126 2.95 -5.60 7.00
C PRO A 126 2.95 -5.30 8.51
N VAL A 127 3.20 -6.32 9.33
CA VAL A 127 3.25 -6.16 10.80
C VAL A 127 4.58 -5.57 11.25
N ARG A 128 5.66 -5.88 10.53
CA ARG A 128 7.02 -5.46 10.85
C ARG A 128 7.72 -4.94 9.60
N ARG A 129 8.67 -4.04 9.81
CA ARG A 129 9.59 -3.62 8.76
C ARG A 129 10.68 -4.67 8.62
N GLN A 130 10.77 -5.26 7.43
CA GLN A 130 11.87 -6.15 7.06
C GLN A 130 12.72 -5.47 6.00
N GLU A 131 14.01 -5.30 6.28
CA GLU A 131 14.96 -4.81 5.29
C GLU A 131 15.30 -5.94 4.29
N SER A 132 15.57 -5.54 3.06
CA SER A 132 16.01 -6.48 2.03
C SER A 132 17.41 -6.99 2.30
N ALA A 133 17.60 -8.29 2.22
CA ALA A 133 18.96 -8.90 2.24
C ALA A 133 19.64 -8.86 0.86
N ILE A 134 18.87 -8.59 -0.20
CA ILE A 134 19.36 -8.55 -1.58
C ILE A 134 19.61 -7.10 -1.97
N GLU A 135 20.78 -6.83 -2.54
CA GLU A 135 21.15 -5.48 -3.00
C GLU A 135 20.46 -5.10 -4.30
N ALA A 136 20.20 -3.80 -4.49
CA ALA A 136 19.68 -3.27 -5.75
C ALA A 136 20.68 -3.55 -6.90
N GLY A 137 20.13 -3.87 -8.07
CA GLY A 137 20.92 -4.26 -9.24
C GLY A 137 21.38 -5.72 -9.26
N THR A 138 21.12 -6.50 -8.19
CA THR A 138 21.35 -7.94 -8.20
C THR A 138 20.38 -8.60 -9.18
N ALA A 139 20.90 -9.47 -10.05
CA ALA A 139 20.09 -10.28 -10.91
C ALA A 139 19.55 -11.51 -10.16
N ILE A 140 18.24 -11.71 -10.20
CA ILE A 140 17.55 -12.86 -9.62
C ILE A 140 16.89 -13.65 -10.74
N ASP A 141 16.92 -14.97 -10.60
CA ASP A 141 16.21 -15.88 -11.50
C ASP A 141 14.72 -15.56 -11.53
N MET A 142 14.10 -15.57 -12.70
CA MET A 142 12.70 -15.20 -12.88
C MET A 142 11.76 -16.18 -12.17
N ASP A 143 12.06 -17.47 -12.23
CA ASP A 143 11.21 -18.49 -11.58
C ASP A 143 11.21 -18.27 -10.08
N LEU A 144 12.38 -18.01 -9.47
CA LEU A 144 12.48 -17.70 -8.04
C LEU A 144 11.72 -16.42 -7.65
N PHE A 145 11.71 -15.40 -8.53
CA PHE A 145 10.95 -14.17 -8.29
C PHE A 145 9.44 -14.43 -8.34
N LEU A 146 8.99 -15.25 -9.28
CA LEU A 146 7.58 -15.64 -9.43
C LEU A 146 7.11 -16.56 -8.28
N GLU A 147 7.96 -17.46 -7.79
CA GLU A 147 7.68 -18.25 -6.57
C GLU A 147 7.43 -17.32 -5.37
N GLY A 148 8.24 -16.28 -5.21
CA GLY A 148 8.00 -15.25 -4.19
C GLY A 148 6.67 -14.53 -4.35
N ALA A 149 6.19 -14.31 -5.58
CA ALA A 149 4.85 -13.76 -5.82
C ALA A 149 3.74 -14.74 -5.41
N VAL A 150 3.91 -16.04 -5.66
CA VAL A 150 2.97 -17.09 -5.21
C VAL A 150 2.84 -17.08 -3.69
N ASP A 151 3.96 -17.06 -2.97
CA ASP A 151 3.98 -17.03 -1.51
C ASP A 151 3.32 -15.74 -0.97
N ALA A 152 3.60 -14.60 -1.59
CA ALA A 152 2.98 -13.32 -1.24
C ALA A 152 1.46 -13.36 -1.43
N ARG A 153 0.96 -13.97 -2.52
CA ARG A 153 -0.48 -14.12 -2.77
C ARG A 153 -1.15 -15.00 -1.73
N GLN A 154 -0.54 -16.14 -1.41
CA GLN A 154 -1.04 -17.03 -0.39
C GLN A 154 -1.10 -16.34 0.99
N TYR A 155 -0.09 -15.55 1.30
CA TYR A 155 -0.07 -14.78 2.55
C TYR A 155 -1.19 -13.74 2.59
N LEU A 156 -1.40 -12.95 1.51
CA LEU A 156 -2.50 -12.00 1.39
C LEU A 156 -3.84 -12.68 1.63
N GLN A 157 -4.11 -13.79 0.96
CA GLN A 157 -5.38 -14.54 1.07
C GLN A 157 -5.67 -15.10 2.46
N HIS A 158 -4.62 -15.48 3.23
CA HIS A 158 -4.81 -16.08 4.54
C HIS A 158 -4.84 -15.07 5.69
N HIS A 159 -4.31 -13.87 5.48
CA HIS A 159 -4.07 -12.93 6.57
C HIS A 159 -4.71 -11.55 6.35
N ASP A 160 -5.34 -11.29 5.20
CA ASP A 160 -5.90 -9.99 4.81
C ASP A 160 -4.89 -8.84 4.98
N ARG A 161 -3.60 -9.15 4.79
CA ARG A 161 -2.48 -8.20 4.91
C ARG A 161 -1.28 -8.60 4.08
N MET A 162 -0.43 -7.63 3.86
CA MET A 162 0.85 -7.82 3.19
C MET A 162 1.83 -8.62 4.06
N PRO A 163 2.69 -9.46 3.47
CA PRO A 163 3.78 -10.11 4.18
C PRO A 163 4.82 -9.09 4.67
N ASP A 164 5.52 -9.39 5.77
CA ASP A 164 6.63 -8.59 6.27
C ASP A 164 7.82 -8.59 5.31
N ALA A 165 7.98 -9.67 4.55
CA ALA A 165 8.95 -9.83 3.47
C ALA A 165 8.41 -10.78 2.41
N VAL A 166 8.84 -10.59 1.17
CA VAL A 166 8.72 -11.60 0.10
C VAL A 166 10.02 -12.39 0.07
N TRP A 167 9.93 -13.70 0.25
CA TRP A 167 11.10 -14.55 0.33
C TRP A 167 11.50 -15.06 -1.06
N LEU A 168 12.73 -14.79 -1.47
CA LEU A 168 13.33 -15.32 -2.67
C LEU A 168 14.33 -16.42 -2.26
N GLY A 169 13.84 -17.64 -2.20
CA GLY A 169 14.54 -18.73 -1.54
C GLY A 169 14.72 -18.45 -0.03
N SER A 170 15.97 -18.29 0.42
CA SER A 170 16.29 -17.99 1.82
C SER A 170 16.52 -16.49 2.11
N GLN A 171 16.39 -15.64 1.11
CA GLN A 171 16.72 -14.21 1.25
C GLN A 171 15.43 -13.36 1.26
N PRO A 172 15.22 -12.55 2.31
CA PRO A 172 14.08 -11.65 2.36
C PRO A 172 14.30 -10.44 1.44
N LEU A 173 13.24 -10.10 0.72
CA LEU A 173 13.09 -8.86 -0.02
C LEU A 173 11.98 -8.03 0.64
N SER A 174 12.21 -6.74 0.91
CA SER A 174 11.17 -5.89 1.48
C SER A 174 9.98 -5.80 0.53
N PRO A 175 8.74 -5.65 1.01
CA PRO A 175 7.57 -5.48 0.14
C PRO A 175 7.70 -4.30 -0.82
N ALA A 176 8.41 -3.23 -0.40
CA ALA A 176 8.65 -2.07 -1.24
C ALA A 176 9.61 -2.37 -2.40
N ASP A 177 10.71 -3.08 -2.13
CA ASP A 177 11.65 -3.47 -3.18
C ASP A 177 11.04 -4.51 -4.11
N PHE A 178 10.24 -5.45 -3.59
CA PHE A 178 9.49 -6.39 -4.41
C PHE A 178 8.53 -5.65 -5.35
N LEU A 179 7.72 -4.71 -4.82
CA LEU A 179 6.78 -3.94 -5.62
C LEU A 179 7.49 -3.09 -6.69
N ALA A 180 8.59 -2.42 -6.34
CA ALA A 180 9.37 -1.63 -7.30
C ALA A 180 9.98 -2.51 -8.41
N THR A 181 10.50 -3.69 -8.03
CA THR A 181 11.06 -4.67 -8.98
C THR A 181 9.99 -5.20 -9.93
N ALA A 182 8.85 -5.61 -9.39
CA ALA A 182 7.72 -6.08 -10.19
C ALA A 182 7.17 -4.99 -11.11
N ALA A 183 7.05 -3.75 -10.61
CA ALA A 183 6.61 -2.61 -11.41
C ALA A 183 7.51 -2.38 -12.63
N ASP A 184 8.82 -2.44 -12.44
CA ASP A 184 9.78 -2.33 -13.54
C ASP A 184 9.61 -3.44 -14.57
N LEU A 185 9.37 -4.68 -14.13
CA LEU A 185 9.08 -5.82 -15.01
C LEU A 185 7.80 -5.58 -15.83
N LEU A 186 6.67 -5.35 -15.14
CA LEU A 186 5.37 -5.22 -15.80
C LEU A 186 5.34 -4.06 -16.79
N ARG A 187 5.96 -2.93 -16.48
CA ARG A 187 6.11 -1.79 -17.39
C ARG A 187 6.96 -2.13 -18.62
N LYS A 188 8.05 -2.86 -18.46
CA LYS A 188 8.89 -3.31 -19.58
C LYS A 188 8.14 -4.27 -20.48
N LEU A 189 7.39 -5.22 -19.91
CA LEU A 189 6.54 -6.13 -20.67
C LEU A 189 5.46 -5.38 -21.44
N ASN A 190 4.75 -4.44 -20.80
CA ASN A 190 3.72 -3.61 -21.43
C ASN A 190 4.29 -2.79 -22.60
N SER A 191 5.40 -2.11 -22.38
CA SER A 191 6.06 -1.32 -23.44
C SER A 191 6.54 -2.17 -24.61
N ALA A 192 7.08 -3.35 -24.34
CA ALA A 192 7.55 -4.26 -25.38
C ALA A 192 6.39 -4.90 -26.18
N SER A 193 5.26 -5.23 -25.52
CA SER A 193 4.10 -5.87 -26.14
C SER A 193 3.42 -5.00 -27.20
N GLN A 194 3.54 -3.68 -27.08
CA GLN A 194 3.00 -2.74 -28.09
C GLN A 194 3.71 -2.81 -29.45
N SER A 195 4.90 -3.38 -29.51
CA SER A 195 5.73 -3.38 -30.73
C SER A 195 6.07 -4.77 -31.25
N ARG A 196 5.98 -5.80 -30.41
CA ARG A 196 6.36 -7.18 -30.76
C ARG A 196 5.79 -8.18 -29.75
N PRO A 197 5.73 -9.48 -30.13
CA PRO A 197 5.50 -10.56 -29.16
C PRO A 197 6.53 -10.52 -28.03
N VAL A 198 6.09 -10.73 -26.81
CA VAL A 198 6.90 -10.60 -25.58
C VAL A 198 6.99 -11.95 -24.89
N SER A 199 8.17 -12.30 -24.42
CA SER A 199 8.41 -13.44 -23.53
C SER A 199 8.98 -12.95 -22.19
N LEU A 200 8.82 -13.74 -21.15
CA LEU A 200 9.45 -13.45 -19.86
C LEU A 200 10.99 -13.48 -20.00
N PRO A 201 11.68 -12.53 -19.35
CA PRO A 201 13.13 -12.63 -19.23
C PRO A 201 13.51 -13.78 -18.28
N THR A 202 14.68 -14.37 -18.44
CA THR A 202 15.18 -15.43 -17.55
C THR A 202 15.61 -14.91 -16.19
N SER A 203 15.86 -13.62 -16.06
CA SER A 203 16.24 -12.97 -14.80
C SER A 203 15.71 -11.54 -14.72
N ILE A 204 15.59 -11.04 -13.50
CA ILE A 204 15.16 -9.68 -13.18
C ILE A 204 16.19 -9.00 -12.27
N LEU A 205 16.40 -7.70 -12.45
CA LEU A 205 17.24 -6.90 -11.57
C LEU A 205 16.40 -6.32 -10.43
N ILE A 206 16.86 -6.49 -9.21
CA ILE A 206 16.21 -5.92 -8.03
C ILE A 206 16.27 -4.39 -8.07
N SER A 207 15.09 -3.77 -7.95
CA SER A 207 14.91 -2.33 -7.84
C SER A 207 14.65 -1.94 -6.39
N ARG A 208 15.09 -0.74 -5.97
CA ARG A 208 14.75 -0.19 -4.65
C ARG A 208 13.41 0.51 -4.70
N GLY A 209 12.61 0.26 -3.66
CA GLY A 209 11.35 0.93 -3.43
C GLY A 209 11.29 1.52 -2.01
N GLN A 210 10.57 2.62 -1.88
CA GLN A 210 10.29 3.24 -0.59
C GLN A 210 8.92 3.90 -0.61
N LEU A 211 8.14 3.72 0.45
CA LEU A 211 6.89 4.46 0.59
C LEU A 211 7.16 5.95 0.70
N ALA A 212 6.57 6.73 -0.22
CA ALA A 212 6.73 8.19 -0.23
C ALA A 212 6.26 8.84 1.08
N SER A 213 5.21 8.30 1.69
CA SER A 213 4.63 8.76 2.95
C SER A 213 5.53 8.52 4.17
N GLU A 214 6.43 7.54 4.16
CA GLU A 214 7.36 7.30 5.28
C GLU A 214 8.23 8.50 5.62
N ARG A 215 8.61 9.31 4.60
CA ARG A 215 9.41 10.53 4.81
C ARG A 215 8.70 11.59 5.65
N HIS A 216 7.36 11.51 5.76
CA HIS A 216 6.56 12.42 6.57
C HIS A 216 6.40 11.96 8.01
N ILE A 217 6.80 10.72 8.33
CA ILE A 217 6.78 10.17 9.67
C ILE A 217 8.17 10.35 10.28
N ARG A 218 8.34 11.43 11.02
CA ARG A 218 9.62 11.85 11.59
C ARG A 218 9.62 11.66 13.10
N GLU A 219 10.76 11.35 13.65
CA GLU A 219 10.93 11.18 15.10
C GLU A 219 10.66 12.47 15.86
N ASP A 220 10.92 13.62 15.26
CA ASP A 220 10.73 14.94 15.85
C ASP A 220 9.25 15.39 15.94
N VAL A 221 8.31 14.71 15.26
CA VAL A 221 6.85 14.98 15.42
C VAL A 221 6.34 14.65 16.82
N TRP A 222 7.07 13.89 17.63
CA TRP A 222 6.68 13.53 18.98
C TRP A 222 6.85 14.66 20.00
N GLY A 223 7.30 15.83 19.58
CA GLY A 223 7.30 17.05 20.39
C GLY A 223 5.94 17.71 20.61
N TRP A 224 4.84 17.03 20.27
CA TRP A 224 3.50 17.56 20.49
C TRP A 224 3.24 17.76 22.00
N VAL A 225 2.58 18.88 22.33
CA VAL A 225 2.26 19.26 23.72
C VAL A 225 1.43 18.23 24.50
N ILE A 226 0.78 17.29 23.80
CA ILE A 226 0.01 16.21 24.42
C ILE A 226 0.89 15.08 24.96
N PHE A 227 2.15 15.00 24.54
CA PHE A 227 3.08 13.99 25.02
C PHE A 227 3.97 14.55 26.12
N PRO A 228 4.14 13.85 27.25
CA PRO A 228 5.03 14.32 28.31
C PRO A 228 6.47 14.33 27.85
N LYS A 229 7.29 15.25 28.40
CA LYS A 229 8.70 15.32 28.13
C LYS A 229 9.39 13.97 28.41
N GLY A 230 10.14 13.46 27.46
CA GLY A 230 10.80 12.15 27.52
C GLY A 230 9.86 10.98 27.16
N PHE A 231 8.72 11.25 26.53
CA PHE A 231 7.91 10.23 25.91
C PHE A 231 8.69 9.64 24.73
N ASP A 232 8.77 8.31 24.72
CA ASP A 232 9.38 7.54 23.64
C ASP A 232 8.46 6.37 23.31
N ALA A 233 8.12 6.21 22.03
CA ALA A 233 7.24 5.17 21.54
C ALA A 233 7.71 4.66 20.16
N PRO A 234 8.85 3.99 20.06
CA PRO A 234 9.40 3.52 18.81
C PRO A 234 8.45 2.58 18.07
N HIS A 235 7.73 1.73 18.78
CA HIS A 235 6.71 0.84 18.18
C HIS A 235 5.53 1.61 17.57
N LEU A 236 5.17 2.76 18.12
CA LEU A 236 4.10 3.58 17.53
C LEU A 236 4.56 4.24 16.22
N LEU A 237 5.82 4.68 16.15
CA LEU A 237 6.41 5.19 14.91
C LEU A 237 6.52 4.09 13.84
N GLU A 238 6.96 2.92 14.23
CA GLU A 238 7.02 1.77 13.35
C GLU A 238 5.63 1.43 12.80
N LEU A 239 4.63 1.32 13.68
CA LEU A 239 3.25 1.07 13.29
C LEU A 239 2.71 2.16 12.35
N ALA A 240 2.98 3.44 12.63
CA ALA A 240 2.58 4.53 11.76
C ALA A 240 3.19 4.41 10.35
N ARG A 241 4.46 4.02 10.24
CA ARG A 241 5.12 3.75 8.95
C ARG A 241 4.45 2.60 8.19
N LEU A 242 4.14 1.51 8.90
CA LEU A 242 3.47 0.35 8.30
C LEU A 242 2.04 0.67 7.82
N GLN A 243 1.32 1.52 8.56
CA GLN A 243 -0.01 1.99 8.17
C GLN A 243 0.00 2.84 6.90
N THR A 244 1.15 3.40 6.48
CA THR A 244 1.22 4.17 5.24
C THR A 244 0.95 3.36 3.99
N TRP A 245 1.03 2.03 4.06
CA TRP A 245 0.65 1.14 2.98
C TRP A 245 -0.84 1.21 2.61
N THR A 246 -1.70 1.52 3.56
CA THR A 246 -3.17 1.57 3.38
C THR A 246 -3.71 2.99 3.15
N LEU A 247 -2.83 4.00 3.17
CA LEU A 247 -3.25 5.39 3.03
C LEU A 247 -3.51 5.76 1.58
N LYS A 248 -4.73 6.21 1.32
CA LYS A 248 -5.13 6.84 0.06
C LYS A 248 -6.08 8.00 0.34
N PRO A 249 -6.14 9.03 -0.52
CA PRO A 249 -7.12 10.11 -0.39
C PRO A 249 -8.54 9.57 -0.48
N ALA A 250 -9.40 10.03 0.42
CA ALA A 250 -10.85 9.87 0.26
C ALA A 250 -11.35 10.87 -0.79
N ILE A 251 -12.21 10.42 -1.70
CA ILE A 251 -12.79 11.25 -2.75
C ILE A 251 -14.27 11.47 -2.43
N LEU A 252 -14.68 12.73 -2.32
CA LEU A 252 -16.08 13.09 -2.19
C LEU A 252 -16.76 12.89 -3.55
N LEU A 253 -17.78 12.05 -3.57
CA LEU A 253 -18.66 11.93 -4.71
C LEU A 253 -19.51 13.20 -4.77
N SER A 254 -19.37 13.99 -5.84
CA SER A 254 -20.14 15.20 -6.09
C SER A 254 -21.54 14.88 -6.63
#